data_5e28f8ee72be9c3527e48495084caef2
#
_entry.id   5e28f8ee72be9c3527e48495084caef2
#
_cell.length_a   1.000
_cell.length_b   1.000
_cell.length_c   1.000
_cell.angle_alpha   90.00
_cell.angle_beta   90.00
_cell.angle_gamma   90.00
#
_symmetry.space_group_name_H-M   'P 1'
#
loop_
_entity.id
_entity.type
_entity.pdbx_description
1 polymer ?
#
loop_
_entity_poly.entity_id
_entity_poly.type
_entity_poly.pdbx_seq_one_letter_code
_entity_poly.pdbx_strand_id
1 'polypeptide(L)'
;MVRIVFKFLIPSVRAGRRGLRRASKLGLILAALAALSACAWLDTKQRQLVYRPTPGVPAGFTGLRVGDLSFATQVPGVEPGTRDSLQMWWLPHANSRAPTLLYLHGTFRNLYRNLPKIDALREAGFSVLAVDYRGWGESSPIIPSEATIYADANVAWAELARRQPEPRLRVIFGHSLGGGVAVELASRMRHGSDYAALILESTFTSLPDVASAAGWLGSLGALFASQKFDSAGKIAKVDAPILMLHGDADQTVPVALGRQLRDAARKDTRWVEISGGSHSRLHSDAPEAYQQALKLLIAQLG
;
A
#
# COMPACT_ATOMS: atom_id res chain seq x y z
N MET A 1 -23.39 -81.55 -50.81
CA MET A 1 -24.07 -80.38 -50.18
C MET A 1 -23.17 -79.84 -49.10
N VAL A 2 -22.39 -78.80 -49.38
CA VAL A 2 -21.44 -78.17 -48.41
C VAL A 2 -22.06 -76.85 -48.00
N ARG A 3 -22.36 -76.67 -46.68
CA ARG A 3 -22.81 -75.40 -46.07
C ARG A 3 -21.60 -74.59 -45.62
N ILE A 4 -21.37 -73.47 -46.29
CA ILE A 4 -20.39 -72.46 -45.88
C ILE A 4 -21.07 -71.54 -44.87
N VAL A 5 -20.54 -71.50 -43.62
CA VAL A 5 -20.99 -70.56 -42.58
C VAL A 5 -20.06 -69.33 -42.57
N PHE A 6 -20.58 -68.20 -43.02
CA PHE A 6 -19.89 -66.89 -42.86
C PHE A 6 -20.01 -66.42 -41.45
N LYS A 7 -18.88 -66.35 -40.72
CA LYS A 7 -18.78 -65.63 -39.44
C LYS A 7 -18.51 -64.16 -39.71
N PHE A 8 -19.50 -63.33 -39.50
CA PHE A 8 -19.27 -61.84 -39.42
C PHE A 8 -18.55 -61.51 -38.16
N LEU A 9 -17.31 -60.99 -38.29
CA LEU A 9 -16.59 -60.34 -37.20
C LEU A 9 -17.10 -58.88 -37.05
N ILE A 10 -17.80 -58.58 -35.95
CA ILE A 10 -18.17 -57.22 -35.54
C ILE A 10 -16.97 -56.57 -34.79
N PRO A 11 -16.35 -55.54 -35.34
CA PRO A 11 -15.26 -54.87 -34.59
C PRO A 11 -15.80 -54.17 -33.36
N SER A 12 -15.14 -54.39 -32.19
CA SER A 12 -15.56 -53.87 -30.90
C SER A 12 -15.44 -52.31 -30.81
N VAL A 13 -16.56 -51.65 -30.66
CA VAL A 13 -16.72 -50.20 -30.47
C VAL A 13 -16.14 -49.68 -29.12
N ARG A 14 -15.40 -50.52 -28.37
CA ARG A 14 -14.87 -50.16 -27.05
C ARG A 14 -13.60 -49.25 -27.06
N ALA A 15 -12.89 -49.15 -28.15
CA ALA A 15 -11.66 -48.34 -28.24
C ALA A 15 -11.94 -46.81 -28.35
N GLY A 16 -13.05 -46.38 -28.97
CA GLY A 16 -13.38 -44.97 -29.18
C GLY A 16 -13.73 -44.17 -27.90
N ARG A 17 -14.38 -44.82 -26.90
CA ARG A 17 -14.85 -44.14 -25.69
C ARG A 17 -13.70 -43.74 -24.71
N ARG A 18 -12.59 -44.46 -24.69
CA ARG A 18 -11.42 -44.14 -23.88
C ARG A 18 -10.62 -42.97 -24.49
N GLY A 19 -10.53 -42.90 -25.81
CA GLY A 19 -9.88 -41.78 -26.52
C GLY A 19 -10.65 -40.46 -26.35
N LEU A 20 -11.98 -40.49 -26.50
CA LEU A 20 -12.83 -39.31 -26.30
C LEU A 20 -12.77 -38.76 -24.87
N ARG A 21 -12.76 -39.64 -23.84
CA ARG A 21 -12.64 -39.25 -22.44
C ARG A 21 -11.23 -38.67 -22.09
N ARG A 22 -10.18 -39.13 -22.76
CA ARG A 22 -8.82 -38.54 -22.61
C ARG A 22 -8.72 -37.20 -23.30
N ALA A 23 -9.26 -37.06 -24.51
CA ALA A 23 -9.29 -35.77 -25.21
C ALA A 23 -10.11 -34.71 -24.47
N SER A 24 -11.27 -35.07 -23.88
CA SER A 24 -12.08 -34.15 -23.10
C SER A 24 -11.38 -33.73 -21.77
N LYS A 25 -10.65 -34.63 -21.10
CA LYS A 25 -9.87 -34.30 -19.93
C LYS A 25 -8.70 -33.36 -20.25
N LEU A 26 -8.00 -33.61 -21.35
CA LEU A 26 -6.92 -32.72 -21.79
C LEU A 26 -7.46 -31.33 -22.17
N GLY A 27 -8.60 -31.27 -22.87
CA GLY A 27 -9.29 -30.02 -23.20
C GLY A 27 -9.67 -29.21 -21.95
N LEU A 28 -10.20 -29.86 -20.89
CA LEU A 28 -10.52 -29.23 -19.61
C LEU A 28 -9.26 -28.71 -18.88
N ILE A 29 -8.18 -29.48 -18.90
CA ILE A 29 -6.91 -29.06 -18.31
C ILE A 29 -6.35 -27.82 -19.02
N LEU A 30 -6.34 -27.83 -20.35
CA LEU A 30 -5.88 -26.70 -21.15
C LEU A 30 -6.75 -25.45 -20.94
N ALA A 31 -8.08 -25.63 -20.87
CA ALA A 31 -9.00 -24.53 -20.56
C ALA A 31 -8.76 -23.96 -19.15
N ALA A 32 -8.53 -24.82 -18.15
CA ALA A 32 -8.20 -24.38 -16.79
C ALA A 32 -6.87 -23.63 -16.73
N LEU A 33 -5.83 -24.13 -17.41
CA LEU A 33 -4.54 -23.45 -17.49
C LEU A 33 -4.64 -22.09 -18.20
N ALA A 34 -5.41 -22.01 -19.29
CA ALA A 34 -5.66 -20.75 -19.98
C ALA A 34 -6.41 -19.74 -19.08
N ALA A 35 -7.43 -20.19 -18.34
CA ALA A 35 -8.15 -19.35 -17.39
C ALA A 35 -7.24 -18.85 -16.25
N LEU A 36 -6.40 -19.72 -15.67
CA LEU A 36 -5.43 -19.32 -14.64
C LEU A 36 -4.42 -18.30 -15.17
N SER A 37 -3.90 -18.51 -16.37
CA SER A 37 -2.98 -17.58 -17.03
C SER A 37 -3.64 -16.22 -17.30
N ALA A 38 -4.88 -16.20 -17.73
CA ALA A 38 -5.65 -14.99 -17.95
C ALA A 38 -5.90 -14.22 -16.63
N CYS A 39 -6.25 -14.93 -15.54
CA CYS A 39 -6.40 -14.33 -14.21
C CYS A 39 -5.10 -13.72 -13.71
N ALA A 40 -3.97 -14.42 -13.84
CA ALA A 40 -2.66 -13.91 -13.42
C ALA A 40 -2.23 -12.70 -14.25
N TRP A 41 -2.49 -12.71 -15.54
CA TRP A 41 -2.23 -11.58 -16.44
C TRP A 41 -3.08 -10.36 -16.04
N LEU A 42 -4.38 -10.56 -15.76
CA LEU A 42 -5.31 -9.50 -15.35
C LEU A 42 -4.88 -8.89 -14.02
N ASP A 43 -4.53 -9.71 -13.01
CA ASP A 43 -4.01 -9.25 -11.71
C ASP A 43 -2.75 -8.40 -11.91
N THR A 44 -1.81 -8.86 -12.74
CA THR A 44 -0.59 -8.10 -13.05
C THR A 44 -0.91 -6.74 -13.66
N LYS A 45 -1.86 -6.68 -14.61
CA LYS A 45 -2.29 -5.42 -15.25
C LYS A 45 -3.00 -4.49 -14.27
N GLN A 46 -3.85 -5.02 -13.40
CA GLN A 46 -4.48 -4.23 -12.32
C GLN A 46 -3.42 -3.62 -11.41
N ARG A 47 -2.44 -4.39 -10.96
CA ARG A 47 -1.36 -3.90 -10.09
C ARG A 47 -0.53 -2.80 -10.76
N GLN A 48 -0.16 -2.97 -12.04
CA GLN A 48 0.53 -1.92 -12.81
C GLN A 48 -0.29 -0.63 -12.90
N LEU A 49 -1.59 -0.73 -13.10
CA LEU A 49 -2.48 0.43 -13.22
C LEU A 49 -2.69 1.14 -11.87
N VAL A 50 -2.87 0.37 -10.79
CA VAL A 50 -3.14 0.89 -9.44
C VAL A 50 -1.90 1.53 -8.82
N TYR A 51 -0.78 0.82 -8.85
CA TYR A 51 0.41 1.26 -8.11
C TYR A 51 1.26 2.26 -8.90
N ARG A 52 1.34 2.14 -10.21
CA ARG A 52 2.18 2.98 -11.09
C ARG A 52 3.56 3.22 -10.46
N PRO A 53 4.34 2.17 -10.19
CA PRO A 53 5.62 2.29 -9.53
C PRO A 53 6.54 3.25 -10.31
N THR A 54 7.31 4.05 -9.59
CA THR A 54 8.23 5.05 -10.15
C THR A 54 9.66 4.76 -9.69
N PRO A 55 10.35 3.82 -10.36
CA PRO A 55 11.73 3.50 -10.02
C PRO A 55 12.68 4.63 -10.43
N GLY A 56 13.86 4.63 -9.80
CA GLY A 56 14.97 5.52 -10.10
C GLY A 56 14.96 6.84 -9.35
N VAL A 57 16.07 7.55 -9.49
CA VAL A 57 16.31 8.88 -8.91
C VAL A 57 16.04 9.93 -9.96
N PRO A 58 15.27 10.99 -9.67
CA PRO A 58 15.09 12.11 -10.58
C PRO A 58 16.43 12.78 -10.90
N ALA A 59 16.65 13.13 -12.16
CA ALA A 59 17.85 13.84 -12.58
C ALA A 59 18.01 15.17 -11.79
N GLY A 60 19.22 15.44 -11.31
CA GLY A 60 19.53 16.66 -10.58
C GLY A 60 19.01 16.70 -9.13
N PHE A 61 18.62 15.59 -8.54
CA PHE A 61 18.22 15.56 -7.14
C PHE A 61 19.40 15.90 -6.20
N THR A 62 19.21 16.93 -5.34
CA THR A 62 20.23 17.40 -4.37
C THR A 62 19.65 17.65 -2.99
N GLY A 63 18.49 17.08 -2.67
CA GLY A 63 17.67 17.56 -1.57
C GLY A 63 17.93 16.98 -0.18
N LEU A 64 18.83 15.99 0.00
CA LEU A 64 19.16 15.50 1.34
C LEU A 64 20.12 16.48 2.03
N ARG A 65 19.88 16.72 3.32
CA ARG A 65 20.65 17.66 4.16
C ARG A 65 21.84 16.95 4.79
N VAL A 66 22.81 17.72 5.27
CA VAL A 66 23.91 17.18 6.08
C VAL A 66 23.34 16.51 7.33
N GLY A 67 23.75 15.26 7.56
CA GLY A 67 23.24 14.42 8.65
C GLY A 67 22.08 13.50 8.27
N ASP A 68 21.48 13.69 7.10
CA ASP A 68 20.50 12.74 6.53
C ASP A 68 21.23 11.50 5.98
N LEU A 69 20.61 10.33 6.16
CA LEU A 69 21.17 9.06 5.68
C LEU A 69 20.21 8.43 4.66
N SER A 70 20.76 8.07 3.52
CA SER A 70 20.10 7.20 2.53
C SER A 70 20.76 5.82 2.61
N PHE A 71 19.99 4.77 2.83
CA PHE A 71 20.52 3.42 3.01
C PHE A 71 19.51 2.38 2.54
N ALA A 72 20.03 1.20 2.21
CA ALA A 72 19.22 0.07 1.81
C ALA A 72 19.37 -1.10 2.78
N THR A 73 18.31 -1.89 2.93
CA THR A 73 18.33 -3.16 3.63
C THR A 73 17.92 -4.30 2.72
N GLN A 74 18.45 -5.49 2.97
CA GLN A 74 18.09 -6.68 2.21
C GLN A 74 16.85 -7.34 2.81
N VAL A 75 15.88 -7.63 1.95
CA VAL A 75 14.64 -8.32 2.30
C VAL A 75 14.50 -9.63 1.49
N PRO A 76 13.69 -10.60 1.91
CA PRO A 76 13.37 -11.74 1.07
C PRO A 76 12.78 -11.28 -0.27
N GLY A 77 13.33 -11.81 -1.37
CA GLY A 77 12.87 -11.46 -2.71
C GLY A 77 11.48 -12.03 -3.02
N VAL A 78 10.86 -11.52 -4.07
CA VAL A 78 9.57 -12.03 -4.57
C VAL A 78 9.74 -13.47 -5.10
N GLU A 79 10.86 -13.74 -5.77
CA GLU A 79 11.19 -15.08 -6.22
C GLU A 79 11.82 -15.88 -5.08
N PRO A 80 11.44 -17.16 -4.89
CA PRO A 80 12.00 -18.01 -3.85
C PRO A 80 13.54 -18.08 -3.90
N GLY A 81 14.19 -17.85 -2.76
CA GLY A 81 15.63 -17.90 -2.63
C GLY A 81 16.39 -16.65 -3.11
N THR A 82 15.68 -15.63 -3.62
CA THR A 82 16.29 -14.35 -3.99
C THR A 82 16.25 -13.33 -2.84
N ARG A 83 17.00 -12.26 -3.02
CA ARG A 83 16.98 -11.09 -2.15
C ARG A 83 16.66 -9.84 -2.95
N ASP A 84 15.82 -9.00 -2.38
CA ASP A 84 15.49 -7.67 -2.87
C ASP A 84 16.10 -6.61 -1.96
N SER A 85 16.26 -5.40 -2.48
CA SER A 85 16.72 -4.23 -1.74
C SER A 85 15.53 -3.34 -1.40
N LEU A 86 15.46 -2.85 -0.17
CA LEU A 86 14.48 -1.90 0.31
C LEU A 86 15.19 -0.62 0.74
N GLN A 87 14.94 0.47 0.03
CA GLN A 87 15.56 1.77 0.25
C GLN A 87 14.82 2.57 1.31
N MET A 88 15.57 3.19 2.22
CA MET A 88 15.05 4.03 3.28
C MET A 88 15.89 5.30 3.46
N TRP A 89 15.23 6.35 3.94
CA TRP A 89 15.89 7.57 4.40
C TRP A 89 15.68 7.74 5.89
N TRP A 90 16.78 8.03 6.60
CA TRP A 90 16.75 8.47 7.98
C TRP A 90 17.08 9.96 8.05
N LEU A 91 16.14 10.76 8.50
CA LEU A 91 16.18 12.21 8.52
C LEU A 91 16.00 12.69 9.96
N PRO A 92 17.08 12.74 10.76
CA PRO A 92 17.00 13.06 12.18
C PRO A 92 16.63 14.52 12.40
N HIS A 93 15.85 14.80 13.43
CA HIS A 93 15.64 16.13 13.96
C HIS A 93 16.80 16.50 14.91
N ALA A 94 17.16 17.79 15.01
CA ALA A 94 18.23 18.27 15.87
C ALA A 94 17.99 17.98 17.37
N ASN A 95 16.72 17.98 17.80
CA ASN A 95 16.33 17.55 19.14
C ASN A 95 16.23 16.02 19.17
N SER A 96 17.10 15.37 19.93
CA SER A 96 17.12 13.90 20.08
C SER A 96 15.87 13.31 20.76
N ARG A 97 15.05 14.14 21.43
CA ARG A 97 13.76 13.76 22.02
C ARG A 97 12.58 14.00 21.07
N ALA A 98 12.82 14.42 19.85
CA ALA A 98 11.76 14.59 18.85
C ALA A 98 11.06 13.24 18.59
N PRO A 99 9.72 13.22 18.45
CA PRO A 99 9.03 12.03 17.99
C PRO A 99 9.56 11.58 16.64
N THR A 100 9.60 10.28 16.43
CA THR A 100 10.07 9.69 15.18
C THR A 100 8.90 9.15 14.38
N LEU A 101 8.77 9.62 13.15
CA LEU A 101 7.66 9.33 12.26
C LEU A 101 8.10 8.34 11.18
N LEU A 102 7.37 7.21 11.02
CA LEU A 102 7.48 6.36 9.84
C LEU A 102 6.63 6.96 8.72
N TYR A 103 7.27 7.38 7.63
CA TYR A 103 6.61 7.95 6.46
C TYR A 103 6.31 6.87 5.43
N LEU A 104 5.02 6.62 5.19
CA LEU A 104 4.48 5.67 4.22
C LEU A 104 3.82 6.45 3.08
N HIS A 105 4.45 6.45 1.89
CA HIS A 105 4.01 7.25 0.76
C HIS A 105 2.83 6.62 -0.01
N GLY A 106 2.18 7.45 -0.83
CA GLY A 106 1.14 7.02 -1.77
C GLY A 106 1.71 6.46 -3.07
N THR A 107 0.83 6.20 -4.05
CA THR A 107 1.20 5.83 -5.41
C THR A 107 1.82 7.01 -6.18
N PHE A 108 2.32 6.79 -7.39
CA PHE A 108 2.83 7.78 -8.36
C PHE A 108 4.11 8.53 -8.00
N ARG A 109 4.56 8.52 -6.75
CA ARG A 109 5.73 9.30 -6.31
C ARG A 109 6.59 8.46 -5.37
N ASN A 110 7.90 8.44 -5.64
CA ASN A 110 8.91 7.92 -4.73
C ASN A 110 9.31 8.98 -3.68
N LEU A 111 10.21 8.66 -2.77
CA LEU A 111 10.66 9.56 -1.70
C LEU A 111 11.21 10.88 -2.25
N TYR A 112 11.93 10.85 -3.37
CA TYR A 112 12.51 12.02 -4.00
C TYR A 112 11.47 13.10 -4.31
N ARG A 113 10.31 12.69 -4.83
CA ARG A 113 9.19 13.59 -5.15
C ARG A 113 8.31 13.93 -3.95
N ASN A 114 8.47 13.21 -2.85
CA ASN A 114 7.78 13.47 -1.59
C ASN A 114 8.61 14.31 -0.61
N LEU A 115 9.86 14.66 -0.93
CA LEU A 115 10.75 15.41 -0.05
C LEU A 115 10.12 16.71 0.49
N PRO A 116 9.40 17.54 -0.30
CA PRO A 116 8.77 18.74 0.26
C PRO A 116 7.77 18.46 1.39
N LYS A 117 6.99 17.38 1.29
CA LYS A 117 6.08 16.94 2.35
C LYS A 117 6.85 16.41 3.56
N ILE A 118 7.89 15.62 3.31
CA ILE A 118 8.77 15.08 4.37
C ILE A 118 9.44 16.25 5.12
N ASP A 119 9.91 17.26 4.41
CA ASP A 119 10.49 18.47 5.03
C ASP A 119 9.46 19.23 5.89
N ALA A 120 8.22 19.35 5.44
CA ALA A 120 7.15 19.95 6.24
C ALA A 120 6.87 19.17 7.55
N LEU A 121 6.99 17.85 7.53
CA LEU A 121 6.90 17.00 8.74
C LEU A 121 8.10 17.24 9.68
N ARG A 122 9.31 17.40 9.13
CA ARG A 122 10.52 17.74 9.92
C ARG A 122 10.39 19.11 10.55
N GLU A 123 9.88 20.10 9.81
CA GLU A 123 9.62 21.47 10.32
C GLU A 123 8.58 21.49 11.44
N ALA A 124 7.63 20.55 11.42
CA ALA A 124 6.70 20.38 12.54
C ALA A 124 7.36 19.84 13.81
N GLY A 125 8.54 19.21 13.72
CA GLY A 125 9.30 18.71 14.85
C GLY A 125 9.54 17.20 14.88
N PHE A 126 9.33 16.47 13.77
CA PHE A 126 9.59 15.04 13.71
C PHE A 126 11.01 14.71 13.21
N SER A 127 11.62 13.68 13.77
CA SER A 127 12.56 12.84 13.01
C SER A 127 11.76 11.97 12.05
N VAL A 128 12.25 11.72 10.84
CA VAL A 128 11.51 10.93 9.83
C VAL A 128 12.34 9.74 9.38
N LEU A 129 11.76 8.53 9.46
CA LEU A 129 12.18 7.37 8.71
C LEU A 129 11.21 7.20 7.55
N ALA A 130 11.69 7.34 6.32
CA ALA A 130 10.89 7.20 5.11
C ALA A 130 11.32 5.96 4.33
N VAL A 131 10.38 5.26 3.71
CA VAL A 131 10.65 4.06 2.93
C VAL A 131 10.07 4.19 1.53
N ASP A 132 10.88 3.86 0.51
CA ASP A 132 10.39 3.52 -0.82
C ASP A 132 10.07 2.03 -0.85
N TYR A 133 8.79 1.67 -1.00
CA TYR A 133 8.44 0.25 -1.19
C TYR A 133 9.12 -0.29 -2.44
N ARG A 134 9.30 -1.60 -2.52
CA ARG A 134 9.79 -2.24 -3.75
C ARG A 134 8.90 -1.86 -4.94
N GLY A 135 9.53 -1.47 -6.04
CA GLY A 135 8.91 -0.86 -7.22
C GLY A 135 9.09 0.66 -7.30
N TRP A 136 9.47 1.35 -6.22
CA TRP A 136 9.71 2.80 -6.19
C TRP A 136 11.16 3.14 -5.86
N GLY A 137 11.60 4.31 -6.35
CA GLY A 137 12.91 4.87 -6.06
C GLY A 137 14.05 3.92 -6.37
N GLU A 138 14.92 3.72 -5.40
CA GLU A 138 16.09 2.83 -5.49
C GLU A 138 15.81 1.43 -4.89
N SER A 139 14.60 1.16 -4.42
CA SER A 139 14.19 -0.19 -4.04
C SER A 139 14.10 -1.12 -5.25
N SER A 140 14.24 -2.44 -5.04
CA SER A 140 14.19 -3.42 -6.13
C SER A 140 12.97 -3.23 -7.03
N PRO A 141 13.16 -3.21 -8.36
CA PRO A 141 12.11 -2.94 -9.32
C PRO A 141 11.21 -4.17 -9.51
N ILE A 142 10.11 -4.23 -8.76
CA ILE A 142 9.08 -5.26 -8.88
C ILE A 142 7.75 -4.63 -9.29
N ILE A 143 6.79 -5.46 -9.69
CA ILE A 143 5.38 -5.06 -9.75
C ILE A 143 4.80 -5.26 -8.34
N PRO A 144 4.48 -4.18 -7.61
CA PRO A 144 4.05 -4.29 -6.22
C PRO A 144 2.71 -5.03 -6.08
N SER A 145 2.46 -5.52 -4.88
CA SER A 145 1.17 -6.03 -4.42
C SER A 145 0.88 -5.50 -3.01
N GLU A 146 -0.37 -5.58 -2.58
CA GLU A 146 -0.74 -5.26 -1.20
C GLU A 146 0.16 -6.02 -0.19
N ALA A 147 0.40 -7.31 -0.44
CA ALA A 147 1.23 -8.15 0.41
C ALA A 147 2.70 -7.68 0.45
N THR A 148 3.30 -7.33 -0.70
CA THR A 148 4.70 -6.86 -0.74
C THR A 148 4.84 -5.51 -0.06
N ILE A 149 3.89 -4.59 -0.25
CA ILE A 149 3.90 -3.26 0.38
C ILE A 149 3.77 -3.39 1.91
N TYR A 150 2.88 -4.27 2.41
CA TYR A 150 2.76 -4.53 3.84
C TYR A 150 4.04 -5.16 4.43
N ALA A 151 4.68 -6.08 3.68
CA ALA A 151 5.95 -6.67 4.11
C ALA A 151 7.05 -5.60 4.22
N ASP A 152 7.14 -4.70 3.23
CA ASP A 152 8.12 -3.61 3.21
C ASP A 152 7.88 -2.61 4.37
N ALA A 153 6.62 -2.28 4.65
CA ALA A 153 6.25 -1.43 5.78
C ALA A 153 6.61 -2.06 7.15
N ASN A 154 6.46 -3.38 7.30
CA ASN A 154 6.87 -4.08 8.52
C ASN A 154 8.39 -4.02 8.72
N VAL A 155 9.19 -4.15 7.66
CA VAL A 155 10.66 -4.00 7.74
C VAL A 155 11.04 -2.57 8.13
N ALA A 156 10.42 -1.57 7.51
CA ALA A 156 10.65 -0.16 7.85
C ALA A 156 10.22 0.16 9.29
N TRP A 157 9.13 -0.43 9.77
CA TRP A 157 8.71 -0.31 11.16
C TRP A 157 9.73 -0.89 12.16
N ALA A 158 10.26 -2.07 11.87
CA ALA A 158 11.30 -2.67 12.70
C ALA A 158 12.57 -1.80 12.76
N GLU A 159 12.94 -1.16 11.65
CA GLU A 159 14.05 -0.22 11.61
C GLU A 159 13.75 1.07 12.39
N LEU A 160 12.51 1.59 12.32
CA LEU A 160 12.09 2.73 13.14
C LEU A 160 12.18 2.39 14.62
N ALA A 161 11.66 1.23 15.04
CA ALA A 161 11.68 0.79 16.43
C ALA A 161 13.11 0.63 16.98
N ARG A 162 14.07 0.23 16.12
CA ARG A 162 15.48 0.14 16.48
C ARG A 162 16.11 1.54 16.68
N ARG A 163 15.71 2.54 15.88
CA ARG A 163 16.22 3.93 15.97
C ARG A 163 15.58 4.73 17.09
N GLN A 164 14.29 4.49 17.33
CA GLN A 164 13.53 5.11 18.42
C GLN A 164 13.09 4.04 19.41
N PRO A 165 13.84 3.81 20.51
CA PRO A 165 13.51 2.76 21.48
C PRO A 165 12.26 3.09 22.31
N GLU A 166 11.86 4.35 22.45
CA GLU A 166 10.70 4.76 23.24
C GLU A 166 9.40 4.67 22.43
N PRO A 167 8.47 3.76 22.72
CA PRO A 167 7.22 3.59 21.98
C PRO A 167 6.36 4.86 21.93
N ARG A 168 6.35 5.63 23.03
CA ARG A 168 5.59 6.89 23.13
C ARG A 168 6.06 7.99 22.16
N LEU A 169 7.23 7.83 21.55
CA LEU A 169 7.79 8.77 20.57
C LEU A 169 7.71 8.20 19.13
N ARG A 170 7.08 7.04 18.91
CA ARG A 170 6.92 6.44 17.58
C ARG A 170 5.57 6.81 16.98
N VAL A 171 5.59 7.39 15.81
CA VAL A 171 4.38 7.82 15.09
C VAL A 171 4.33 7.14 13.71
N ILE A 172 3.15 6.73 13.29
CA ILE A 172 2.94 6.18 11.94
C ILE A 172 2.25 7.26 11.11
N PHE A 173 2.79 7.56 9.93
CA PHE A 173 2.19 8.49 8.97
C PHE A 173 1.92 7.78 7.65
N GLY A 174 0.72 7.92 7.12
CA GLY A 174 0.35 7.39 5.81
C GLY A 174 -0.36 8.42 4.95
N HIS A 175 0.16 8.61 3.71
CA HIS A 175 -0.47 9.46 2.70
C HIS A 175 -1.12 8.61 1.61
N SER A 176 -2.38 8.87 1.28
CA SER A 176 -3.09 8.19 0.19
C SER A 176 -3.06 6.66 0.38
N LEU A 177 -2.50 5.88 -0.57
CA LEU A 177 -2.26 4.44 -0.42
C LEU A 177 -1.51 4.11 0.88
N GLY A 178 -0.49 4.92 1.21
CA GLY A 178 0.25 4.76 2.46
C GLY A 178 -0.61 4.87 3.71
N GLY A 179 -1.78 5.53 3.63
CA GLY A 179 -2.77 5.55 4.70
C GLY A 179 -3.38 4.18 4.95
N GLY A 180 -3.71 3.43 3.89
CA GLY A 180 -4.16 2.04 4.01
C GLY A 180 -3.08 1.13 4.61
N VAL A 181 -1.81 1.37 4.24
CA VAL A 181 -0.65 0.66 4.83
C VAL A 181 -0.50 1.01 6.31
N ALA A 182 -0.63 2.29 6.66
CA ALA A 182 -0.53 2.77 8.03
C ALA A 182 -1.63 2.19 8.93
N VAL A 183 -2.87 2.13 8.44
CA VAL A 183 -4.00 1.51 9.16
C VAL A 183 -3.76 0.03 9.37
N GLU A 184 -3.30 -0.72 8.34
CA GLU A 184 -2.96 -2.14 8.47
C GLU A 184 -1.90 -2.35 9.55
N LEU A 185 -0.81 -1.57 9.52
CA LEU A 185 0.28 -1.64 10.47
C LEU A 185 -0.23 -1.34 11.89
N ALA A 186 -0.90 -0.20 12.09
CA ALA A 186 -1.40 0.25 13.39
C ALA A 186 -2.45 -0.71 13.97
N SER A 187 -3.30 -1.32 13.14
CA SER A 187 -4.36 -2.24 13.60
C SER A 187 -3.85 -3.53 14.25
N ARG A 188 -2.56 -3.84 14.11
CA ARG A 188 -1.88 -5.01 14.69
C ARG A 188 -1.01 -4.67 15.89
N MET A 189 -0.93 -3.40 16.25
CA MET A 189 -0.08 -2.86 17.30
C MET A 189 -0.91 -2.32 18.46
N ARG A 190 -0.24 -2.10 19.61
CA ARG A 190 -0.86 -1.56 20.82
C ARG A 190 -0.34 -0.16 21.09
N HIS A 191 -1.25 0.77 21.31
CA HIS A 191 -0.92 2.11 21.78
C HIS A 191 -0.14 2.05 23.09
N GLY A 192 0.86 2.92 23.21
CA GLY A 192 1.72 3.05 24.38
C GLY A 192 2.81 1.96 24.50
N SER A 193 2.58 0.76 23.97
CA SER A 193 3.58 -0.33 23.98
C SER A 193 4.39 -0.41 22.70
N ASP A 194 3.78 -0.12 21.56
CA ASP A 194 4.45 -0.20 20.25
C ASP A 194 4.63 1.20 19.64
N TYR A 195 3.57 2.03 19.68
CA TYR A 195 3.55 3.35 19.08
C TYR A 195 2.64 4.32 19.85
N ALA A 196 2.69 5.60 19.51
CA ALA A 196 1.99 6.68 20.22
C ALA A 196 0.81 7.27 19.45
N ALA A 197 0.91 7.40 18.11
CA ALA A 197 -0.12 8.03 17.31
C ALA A 197 -0.09 7.57 15.86
N LEU A 198 -1.23 7.74 15.18
CA LEU A 198 -1.41 7.52 13.75
C LEU A 198 -1.81 8.84 13.07
N ILE A 199 -1.12 9.18 11.98
CA ILE A 199 -1.46 10.31 11.12
C ILE A 199 -1.87 9.78 9.75
N LEU A 200 -3.04 10.16 9.28
CA LEU A 200 -3.60 9.79 7.98
C LEU A 200 -3.85 11.04 7.15
N GLU A 201 -3.27 11.09 5.96
CA GLU A 201 -3.43 12.22 5.05
C GLU A 201 -4.03 11.76 3.71
N SER A 202 -5.15 12.37 3.29
CA SER A 202 -5.79 12.16 1.99
C SER A 202 -6.01 10.68 1.66
N THR A 203 -6.48 9.90 2.64
CA THR A 203 -6.66 8.45 2.52
C THR A 203 -8.13 8.03 2.41
N PHE A 204 -8.41 6.74 2.32
CA PHE A 204 -9.68 6.18 1.88
C PHE A 204 -10.12 4.98 2.72
N THR A 205 -11.38 4.58 2.56
CA THR A 205 -12.01 3.39 3.14
C THR A 205 -11.43 2.09 2.58
N SER A 206 -11.33 2.00 1.23
CA SER A 206 -10.70 0.88 0.51
C SER A 206 -10.33 1.29 -0.92
N LEU A 207 -9.44 0.54 -1.59
CA LEU A 207 -9.16 0.78 -3.02
C LEU A 207 -10.38 0.55 -3.93
N PRO A 208 -11.23 -0.48 -3.70
CA PRO A 208 -12.50 -0.61 -4.42
C PRO A 208 -13.41 0.62 -4.31
N ASP A 209 -13.46 1.28 -3.15
CA ASP A 209 -14.26 2.49 -2.96
C ASP A 209 -13.70 3.68 -3.75
N VAL A 210 -12.37 3.82 -3.79
CA VAL A 210 -11.71 4.84 -4.65
C VAL A 210 -12.03 4.59 -6.13
N ALA A 211 -11.94 3.33 -6.57
CA ALA A 211 -12.27 2.97 -7.95
C ALA A 211 -13.75 3.28 -8.26
N SER A 212 -14.66 2.94 -7.35
CA SER A 212 -16.09 3.20 -7.50
C SER A 212 -16.42 4.70 -7.56
N ALA A 213 -15.71 5.52 -6.80
CA ALA A 213 -15.84 6.98 -6.83
C ALA A 213 -15.39 7.60 -8.17
N ALA A 214 -14.58 6.90 -8.96
CA ALA A 214 -14.17 7.32 -10.30
C ALA A 214 -15.26 7.07 -11.39
N GLY A 215 -16.44 6.57 -11.01
CA GLY A 215 -17.58 6.36 -11.90
C GLY A 215 -17.90 4.89 -12.19
N TRP A 216 -18.83 4.64 -13.13
CA TRP A 216 -19.38 3.30 -13.37
C TRP A 216 -18.36 2.27 -13.87
N LEU A 217 -17.38 2.68 -14.69
CA LEU A 217 -16.29 1.81 -15.14
C LEU A 217 -15.39 1.40 -13.96
N GLY A 218 -15.13 2.35 -13.05
CA GLY A 218 -14.42 2.08 -11.81
C GLY A 218 -15.18 1.11 -10.90
N SER A 219 -16.50 1.27 -10.79
CA SER A 219 -17.36 0.35 -10.02
C SER A 219 -17.33 -1.08 -10.55
N LEU A 220 -17.33 -1.27 -11.87
CA LEU A 220 -17.14 -2.59 -12.48
C LEU A 220 -15.75 -3.17 -12.19
N GLY A 221 -14.70 -2.34 -12.27
CA GLY A 221 -13.33 -2.75 -11.92
C GLY A 221 -13.19 -3.13 -10.44
N ALA A 222 -13.88 -2.45 -9.55
CA ALA A 222 -13.87 -2.72 -8.11
C ALA A 222 -14.37 -4.12 -7.75
N LEU A 223 -15.31 -4.68 -8.53
CA LEU A 223 -15.85 -6.05 -8.32
C LEU A 223 -14.77 -7.12 -8.50
N PHE A 224 -13.75 -6.85 -9.31
CA PHE A 224 -12.67 -7.79 -9.62
C PHE A 224 -11.35 -7.37 -8.98
N ALA A 225 -11.36 -6.40 -8.06
CA ALA A 225 -10.14 -5.90 -7.42
C ALA A 225 -9.50 -6.96 -6.54
N SER A 226 -8.26 -7.37 -6.88
CA SER A 226 -7.44 -8.27 -6.07
C SER A 226 -6.75 -7.55 -4.91
N GLN A 227 -6.52 -6.25 -5.05
CA GLN A 227 -5.86 -5.37 -4.08
C GLN A 227 -6.93 -4.53 -3.38
N LYS A 228 -7.05 -4.65 -2.06
CA LYS A 228 -8.18 -4.06 -1.32
C LYS A 228 -7.79 -2.86 -0.46
N PHE A 229 -6.69 -2.95 0.29
CA PHE A 229 -6.33 -1.97 1.31
C PHE A 229 -7.56 -1.55 2.13
N ASP A 230 -8.22 -2.54 2.72
CA ASP A 230 -9.45 -2.35 3.51
C ASP A 230 -9.13 -1.61 4.81
N SER A 231 -9.11 -0.29 4.74
CA SER A 231 -8.88 0.58 5.90
C SER A 231 -10.10 0.63 6.81
N ALA A 232 -11.32 0.70 6.26
CA ALA A 232 -12.55 0.81 7.04
C ALA A 232 -12.77 -0.42 7.92
N GLY A 233 -12.50 -1.63 7.41
CA GLY A 233 -12.61 -2.88 8.19
C GLY A 233 -11.56 -3.03 9.30
N LYS A 234 -10.52 -2.20 9.30
CA LYS A 234 -9.38 -2.32 10.23
C LYS A 234 -9.27 -1.16 11.22
N ILE A 235 -9.68 0.06 10.83
CA ILE A 235 -9.40 1.28 11.60
C ILE A 235 -10.04 1.27 13.00
N ALA A 236 -11.17 0.59 13.16
CA ALA A 236 -11.80 0.41 14.48
C ALA A 236 -10.93 -0.36 15.49
N LYS A 237 -9.90 -1.08 15.04
CA LYS A 237 -8.92 -1.80 15.89
C LYS A 237 -7.78 -0.91 16.36
N VAL A 238 -7.59 0.26 15.74
CA VAL A 238 -6.57 1.22 16.13
C VAL A 238 -6.98 1.87 17.44
N ASP A 239 -6.18 1.69 18.47
CA ASP A 239 -6.45 2.15 19.85
C ASP A 239 -5.66 3.41 20.23
N ALA A 240 -4.85 3.94 19.31
CA ALA A 240 -4.07 5.17 19.49
C ALA A 240 -4.85 6.41 19.05
N PRO A 241 -4.45 7.62 19.50
CA PRO A 241 -4.90 8.88 18.92
C PRO A 241 -4.67 8.92 17.40
N ILE A 242 -5.67 9.36 16.65
CA ILE A 242 -5.60 9.46 15.18
C ILE A 242 -5.76 10.93 14.79
N LEU A 243 -4.83 11.45 14.00
CA LEU A 243 -4.97 12.71 13.28
C LEU A 243 -5.27 12.41 11.81
N MET A 244 -6.41 12.87 11.32
CA MET A 244 -6.76 12.78 9.89
C MET A 244 -6.77 14.17 9.27
N LEU A 245 -6.05 14.32 8.14
CA LEU A 245 -5.99 15.53 7.34
C LEU A 245 -6.52 15.23 5.94
N HIS A 246 -7.43 16.04 5.42
CA HIS A 246 -7.97 15.85 4.07
C HIS A 246 -8.36 17.20 3.45
N GLY A 247 -8.06 17.35 2.15
CA GLY A 247 -8.48 18.53 1.41
C GLY A 247 -9.88 18.35 0.80
N ASP A 248 -10.72 19.35 0.87
CA ASP A 248 -12.07 19.29 0.29
C ASP A 248 -12.07 19.40 -1.25
N ALA A 249 -10.96 19.88 -1.84
CA ALA A 249 -10.74 19.92 -3.28
C ALA A 249 -9.90 18.72 -3.81
N ASP A 250 -9.78 17.64 -3.04
CA ASP A 250 -9.08 16.41 -3.45
C ASP A 250 -9.86 15.70 -4.58
N GLN A 251 -9.27 15.70 -5.79
CA GLN A 251 -9.84 15.07 -6.98
C GLN A 251 -9.36 13.64 -7.20
N THR A 252 -8.43 13.15 -6.37
CA THR A 252 -7.89 11.79 -6.47
C THR A 252 -8.60 10.84 -5.50
N VAL A 253 -8.73 11.26 -4.26
CA VAL A 253 -9.49 10.58 -3.22
C VAL A 253 -10.54 11.55 -2.69
N PRO A 254 -11.80 11.43 -3.11
CA PRO A 254 -12.85 12.34 -2.62
C PRO A 254 -12.89 12.42 -1.10
N VAL A 255 -13.00 13.63 -0.55
CA VAL A 255 -13.03 13.88 0.90
C VAL A 255 -14.12 13.07 1.61
N ALA A 256 -15.18 12.70 0.91
CA ALA A 256 -16.24 11.83 1.41
C ALA A 256 -15.72 10.47 1.90
N LEU A 257 -14.72 9.87 1.23
CA LEU A 257 -14.10 8.62 1.65
C LEU A 257 -13.27 8.81 2.94
N GLY A 258 -12.58 9.94 3.07
CA GLY A 258 -11.89 10.31 4.30
C GLY A 258 -12.85 10.51 5.48
N ARG A 259 -13.99 11.17 5.26
CA ARG A 259 -15.05 11.33 6.28
C ARG A 259 -15.66 9.98 6.70
N GLN A 260 -15.93 9.09 5.74
CA GLN A 260 -16.40 7.72 6.03
C GLN A 260 -15.37 6.93 6.83
N LEU A 261 -14.08 7.05 6.51
CA LEU A 261 -13.02 6.40 7.27
C LEU A 261 -12.94 6.95 8.71
N ARG A 262 -13.07 8.27 8.90
CA ARG A 262 -13.17 8.91 10.23
C ARG A 262 -14.34 8.33 11.02
N ASP A 263 -15.50 8.18 10.39
CA ASP A 263 -16.72 7.72 11.06
C ASP A 263 -16.63 6.22 11.45
N ALA A 264 -15.79 5.44 10.72
CA ALA A 264 -15.45 4.06 11.06
C ALA A 264 -14.37 3.95 12.17
N ALA A 265 -13.65 5.03 12.45
CA ALA A 265 -12.62 5.08 13.48
C ALA A 265 -13.21 5.23 14.89
N ARG A 266 -12.37 5.07 15.92
CA ARG A 266 -12.76 5.33 17.31
C ARG A 266 -12.97 6.83 17.54
N LYS A 267 -13.67 7.20 18.63
CA LYS A 267 -14.07 8.58 18.92
C LYS A 267 -12.92 9.58 19.11
N ASP A 268 -11.71 9.11 19.44
CA ASP A 268 -10.53 9.97 19.69
C ASP A 268 -9.83 10.39 18.38
N THR A 269 -10.55 10.41 17.26
CA THR A 269 -10.03 10.83 15.98
C THR A 269 -10.21 12.33 15.77
N ARG A 270 -9.09 13.05 15.65
CA ARG A 270 -9.07 14.45 15.26
C ARG A 270 -9.15 14.57 13.74
N TRP A 271 -10.18 15.21 13.24
CA TRP A 271 -10.36 15.52 11.82
C TRP A 271 -10.00 16.97 11.52
N VAL A 272 -9.16 17.18 10.52
CA VAL A 272 -8.80 18.50 9.99
C VAL A 272 -9.07 18.51 8.49
N GLU A 273 -10.14 19.18 8.08
CA GLU A 273 -10.49 19.41 6.70
C GLU A 273 -9.88 20.72 6.25
N ILE A 274 -9.11 20.67 5.16
CA ILE A 274 -8.41 21.83 4.61
C ILE A 274 -9.17 22.34 3.40
N SER A 275 -9.72 23.54 3.52
CA SER A 275 -10.49 24.16 2.45
C SER A 275 -9.59 24.50 1.26
N GLY A 276 -10.03 24.14 0.05
CA GLY A 276 -9.24 24.25 -1.18
C GLY A 276 -8.05 23.28 -1.25
N GLY A 277 -7.86 22.44 -0.23
CA GLY A 277 -6.73 21.50 -0.14
C GLY A 277 -6.77 20.42 -1.22
N SER A 278 -5.65 20.20 -1.89
CA SER A 278 -5.48 19.19 -2.93
C SER A 278 -4.92 17.87 -2.37
N HIS A 279 -4.98 16.79 -3.15
CA HIS A 279 -4.58 15.44 -2.73
C HIS A 279 -3.17 15.33 -2.14
N SER A 280 -2.17 15.99 -2.71
CA SER A 280 -0.77 15.74 -2.35
C SER A 280 -0.04 16.92 -1.74
N ARG A 281 -0.68 18.08 -1.61
CA ARG A 281 0.00 19.34 -1.27
C ARG A 281 -0.60 20.08 -0.08
N LEU A 282 -1.30 19.39 0.84
CA LEU A 282 -1.89 20.02 2.01
C LEU A 282 -0.88 20.87 2.82
N HIS A 283 0.38 20.40 2.91
CA HIS A 283 1.49 21.10 3.54
C HIS A 283 1.84 22.44 2.87
N SER A 284 1.51 22.64 1.58
CA SER A 284 1.74 23.88 0.84
C SER A 284 0.46 24.64 0.51
N ASP A 285 -0.68 23.93 0.43
CA ASP A 285 -1.98 24.57 0.17
C ASP A 285 -2.47 25.33 1.42
N ALA A 286 -2.16 24.84 2.64
CA ALA A 286 -2.51 25.51 3.90
C ALA A 286 -1.42 25.26 4.97
N PRO A 287 -0.22 25.85 4.83
CA PRO A 287 0.93 25.55 5.66
C PRO A 287 0.70 25.79 7.15
N GLU A 288 0.03 26.88 7.53
CA GLU A 288 -0.23 27.18 8.94
C GLU A 288 -1.15 26.14 9.59
N ALA A 289 -2.27 25.79 8.94
CA ALA A 289 -3.21 24.83 9.45
C ALA A 289 -2.58 23.43 9.53
N TYR A 290 -1.80 23.06 8.54
CA TYR A 290 -1.05 21.80 8.49
C TYR A 290 -0.03 21.71 9.65
N GLN A 291 0.80 22.71 9.81
CA GLN A 291 1.79 22.79 10.88
C GLN A 291 1.14 22.82 12.27
N GLN A 292 0.06 23.58 12.43
CA GLN A 292 -0.66 23.66 13.71
C GLN A 292 -1.24 22.29 14.10
N ALA A 293 -1.85 21.55 13.16
CA ALA A 293 -2.40 20.22 13.41
C ALA A 293 -1.33 19.25 13.90
N LEU A 294 -0.16 19.24 13.25
CA LEU A 294 0.97 18.37 13.61
C LEU A 294 1.58 18.75 14.97
N LYS A 295 1.81 20.05 15.22
CA LYS A 295 2.37 20.53 16.50
C LYS A 295 1.45 20.23 17.69
N LEU A 296 0.14 20.34 17.49
CA LEU A 296 -0.83 19.97 18.53
C LEU A 296 -0.80 18.46 18.84
N LEU A 297 -0.60 17.60 17.83
CA LEU A 297 -0.38 16.18 18.06
C LEU A 297 0.92 15.94 18.84
N ILE A 298 2.03 16.54 18.41
CA ILE A 298 3.34 16.41 19.11
C ILE A 298 3.22 16.80 20.57
N ALA A 299 2.52 17.90 20.88
CA ALA A 299 2.31 18.37 22.26
C ALA A 299 1.53 17.36 23.13
N GLN A 300 0.76 16.45 22.53
CA GLN A 300 0.06 15.39 23.25
C GLN A 300 0.93 14.16 23.53
N LEU A 301 2.06 14.02 22.82
CA LEU A 301 2.99 12.89 22.98
C LEU A 301 4.02 13.11 24.10
N GLY A 302 4.26 14.32 24.50
CA GLY A 302 5.18 14.74 25.58
C GLY A 302 4.48 14.88 26.87
#